data_68459d0d7826021d87cb7b61ddda0631
#
_entry.id   68459d0d7826021d87cb7b61ddda0631
#
_cell.length_a   1.000
_cell.length_b   1.000
_cell.length_c   1.000
_cell.angle_alpha   90.00
_cell.angle_beta   90.00
_cell.angle_gamma   90.00
#
_symmetry.space_group_name_H-M   'P 1'
#
loop_
_entity.id
_entity.type
_entity.pdbx_description
1 polymer ?
#
loop_
_entity_poly.entity_id
_entity_poly.type
_entity_poly.pdbx_seq_one_letter_code
_entity_poly.pdbx_strand_id
1 'polypeptide(L)'
;DIFDNLKLRVGYGTAGNDNIDDNMYATSYGSGHYGIGGKDYITYVPGKTLGNKDLKWEKTETVNVGLDVSVFGSRLNVGIDWYNNTSKNLLIKNQIPSSTGYTTQYQNVGSIRNRGVEIVINATPVRTKDFTWSTDFNVAFNRSKVLDIYGGSSESDYFIQDYESRMGFKIEKGKPLGQFYGLVYDGLYTTADFIQNEDGTYKLKDGIASLKGFDRKSVKPGDVKYKALSGETDANGNPVWSVNDRTVIGNASPDFTGGWNNTFTYKGFDLTVFMNFSVGNDVFNMSTQRFVGPYLANQNTISDMANRYTLIDPLTGKETTNLARLAELNPGEDNGSRMWNISSNNKYAISDHS
;
A
#
# COMPACT_ATOMS: atom_id res chain seq x y z
N ASP A 1 -29.17 11.85 -41.56
CA ASP A 1 -29.01 10.94 -40.41
C ASP A 1 -28.15 11.63 -39.35
N ILE A 2 -28.56 11.47 -38.08
CA ILE A 2 -27.80 12.07 -36.94
C ILE A 2 -26.55 11.25 -36.61
N PHE A 3 -26.62 9.94 -36.81
CA PHE A 3 -25.56 9.00 -36.50
C PHE A 3 -24.88 8.53 -37.78
N ASP A 4 -23.55 8.60 -37.81
CA ASP A 4 -22.72 7.96 -38.84
C ASP A 4 -22.51 6.48 -38.51
N ASN A 5 -22.39 6.17 -37.19
CA ASN A 5 -22.31 4.82 -36.68
C ASN A 5 -22.92 4.73 -35.28
N LEU A 6 -23.68 3.67 -35.02
CA LEU A 6 -24.20 3.32 -33.71
C LEU A 6 -24.09 1.80 -33.55
N LYS A 7 -23.20 1.35 -32.66
CA LYS A 7 -22.93 -0.07 -32.47
C LYS A 7 -22.98 -0.45 -31.01
N LEU A 8 -23.85 -1.44 -30.70
CA LEU A 8 -23.87 -2.08 -29.39
C LEU A 8 -23.02 -3.35 -29.43
N ARG A 9 -22.19 -3.53 -28.45
CA ARG A 9 -21.35 -4.71 -28.23
C ARG A 9 -21.73 -5.38 -26.92
N VAL A 10 -21.96 -6.71 -26.97
CA VAL A 10 -22.18 -7.52 -25.75
C VAL A 10 -21.26 -8.72 -25.86
N GLY A 11 -20.48 -8.97 -24.82
CA GLY A 11 -19.55 -10.07 -24.79
C GLY A 11 -19.61 -10.83 -23.47
N TYR A 12 -19.48 -12.15 -23.57
CA TYR A 12 -19.22 -13.04 -22.44
C TYR A 12 -18.08 -13.97 -22.80
N GLY A 13 -17.16 -14.15 -21.88
CA GLY A 13 -16.04 -15.05 -22.09
C GLY A 13 -15.50 -15.61 -20.79
N THR A 14 -14.73 -16.68 -20.91
CA THR A 14 -13.99 -17.27 -19.78
C THR A 14 -12.56 -17.52 -20.21
N ALA A 15 -11.61 -17.18 -19.31
CA ALA A 15 -10.19 -17.47 -19.48
C ALA A 15 -9.67 -18.27 -18.29
N GLY A 16 -8.79 -19.22 -18.55
CA GLY A 16 -8.07 -19.98 -17.54
C GLY A 16 -6.66 -19.37 -17.36
N ASN A 17 -6.11 -19.51 -16.16
CA ASN A 17 -4.72 -19.20 -15.83
C ASN A 17 -4.14 -20.28 -14.94
N ASP A 18 -2.97 -20.82 -15.30
CA ASP A 18 -2.24 -21.86 -14.60
C ASP A 18 -0.86 -21.40 -14.12
N ASN A 19 -0.70 -20.10 -13.94
CA ASN A 19 0.57 -19.46 -13.56
C ASN A 19 1.00 -19.82 -12.12
N ILE A 20 1.48 -21.03 -11.93
CA ILE A 20 2.13 -21.54 -10.71
C ILE A 20 3.41 -22.29 -11.11
N ASP A 21 4.31 -22.43 -10.14
CA ASP A 21 5.52 -23.24 -10.34
C ASP A 21 5.18 -24.69 -10.72
N ASP A 22 6.03 -25.29 -11.53
CA ASP A 22 5.86 -26.69 -11.95
C ASP A 22 5.81 -27.66 -10.75
N ASN A 23 5.05 -28.71 -10.89
CA ASN A 23 4.95 -29.82 -9.92
C ASN A 23 4.36 -29.45 -8.55
N MET A 24 3.64 -28.33 -8.40
CA MET A 24 3.00 -27.95 -7.13
C MET A 24 1.90 -28.92 -6.67
N TYR A 25 1.45 -29.84 -7.56
CA TYR A 25 0.57 -30.96 -7.22
C TYR A 25 1.26 -32.06 -6.41
N ALA A 26 2.60 -32.15 -6.49
CA ALA A 26 3.41 -33.17 -5.83
C ALA A 26 4.21 -32.55 -4.67
N THR A 27 4.42 -33.32 -3.62
CA THR A 27 5.30 -32.93 -2.52
C THR A 27 6.75 -33.06 -2.95
N SER A 28 7.51 -31.98 -2.85
CA SER A 28 8.94 -31.99 -3.13
C SER A 28 9.75 -32.45 -1.92
N TYR A 29 10.89 -33.09 -2.19
CA TYR A 29 11.89 -33.45 -1.18
C TYR A 29 13.21 -32.75 -1.49
N GLY A 30 13.85 -32.21 -0.46
CA GLY A 30 15.19 -31.63 -0.53
C GLY A 30 16.22 -32.60 0.06
N SER A 31 17.50 -32.35 -0.21
CA SER A 31 18.59 -33.02 0.49
C SER A 31 18.82 -32.42 1.86
N GLY A 32 18.93 -33.22 2.89
CA GLY A 32 19.37 -32.85 4.22
C GLY A 32 20.63 -33.60 4.61
N HIS A 33 21.32 -33.13 5.61
CA HIS A 33 22.50 -33.80 6.16
C HIS A 33 22.20 -34.34 7.56
N TYR A 34 22.65 -35.56 7.81
CA TYR A 34 22.48 -36.22 9.12
C TYR A 34 23.78 -36.84 9.56
N GLY A 35 24.30 -36.41 10.70
CA GLY A 35 25.55 -36.90 11.27
C GLY A 35 25.33 -38.08 12.19
N ILE A 36 25.92 -39.26 11.90
CA ILE A 36 25.96 -40.39 12.80
C ILE A 36 27.41 -40.90 12.90
N GLY A 37 27.91 -41.06 14.12
CA GLY A 37 29.23 -41.64 14.38
C GLY A 37 30.38 -40.88 13.72
N GLY A 38 30.30 -39.55 13.60
CA GLY A 38 31.30 -38.68 12.96
C GLY A 38 31.31 -38.71 11.43
N LYS A 39 30.32 -39.35 10.81
CA LYS A 39 30.14 -39.38 9.35
C LYS A 39 28.88 -38.60 8.99
N ASP A 40 28.93 -37.88 7.88
CA ASP A 40 27.82 -37.14 7.31
C ASP A 40 27.10 -37.97 6.25
N TYR A 41 25.79 -38.11 6.41
CA TYR A 41 24.93 -38.87 5.50
C TYR A 41 23.95 -37.90 4.84
N ILE A 42 23.79 -38.02 3.52
CA ILE A 42 22.74 -37.32 2.78
C ILE A 42 21.41 -38.05 3.02
N THR A 43 20.42 -37.32 3.46
CA THR A 43 19.05 -37.81 3.61
C THR A 43 18.10 -36.95 2.79
N TYR A 44 16.91 -37.47 2.51
CA TYR A 44 15.84 -36.69 1.89
C TYR A 44 14.89 -36.21 2.97
N VAL A 45 14.66 -34.90 2.98
CA VAL A 45 13.72 -34.25 3.89
C VAL A 45 12.57 -33.67 3.10
N PRO A 46 11.33 -33.73 3.59
CA PRO A 46 10.21 -33.08 2.96
C PRO A 46 10.47 -31.57 2.80
N GLY A 47 10.11 -31.03 1.65
CA GLY A 47 10.11 -29.59 1.44
C GLY A 47 9.11 -28.90 2.37
N LYS A 48 9.14 -27.57 2.41
CA LYS A 48 8.22 -26.78 3.25
C LYS A 48 6.80 -26.75 2.72
N THR A 49 6.60 -27.02 1.42
CA THR A 49 5.29 -26.93 0.75
C THR A 49 4.73 -28.33 0.51
N LEU A 50 3.53 -28.56 1.03
CA LEU A 50 2.76 -29.78 0.78
C LEU A 50 2.16 -29.72 -0.63
N GLY A 51 2.32 -30.79 -1.41
CA GLY A 51 1.68 -30.92 -2.70
C GLY A 51 0.17 -31.00 -2.60
N ASN A 52 -0.54 -30.50 -3.61
CA ASN A 52 -1.99 -30.56 -3.68
C ASN A 52 -2.43 -31.13 -5.03
N LYS A 53 -2.94 -32.35 -5.03
CA LYS A 53 -3.39 -33.06 -6.24
C LYS A 53 -4.70 -32.53 -6.83
N ASP A 54 -5.44 -31.72 -6.06
CA ASP A 54 -6.71 -31.16 -6.45
C ASP A 54 -6.60 -29.75 -7.07
N LEU A 55 -5.36 -29.31 -7.37
CA LEU A 55 -5.12 -28.02 -8.01
C LEU A 55 -5.83 -27.92 -9.36
N LYS A 56 -6.49 -26.82 -9.58
CA LYS A 56 -7.19 -26.43 -10.79
C LYS A 56 -6.71 -25.09 -11.29
N TRP A 57 -6.98 -24.78 -12.55
CA TRP A 57 -6.72 -23.48 -13.12
C TRP A 57 -7.59 -22.40 -12.43
N GLU A 58 -7.03 -21.23 -12.28
CA GLU A 58 -7.83 -20.05 -11.99
C GLU A 58 -8.77 -19.79 -13.18
N LYS A 59 -9.97 -19.33 -12.91
CA LYS A 59 -10.96 -19.04 -13.93
C LYS A 59 -11.42 -17.59 -13.81
N THR A 60 -11.26 -16.82 -14.87
CA THR A 60 -11.84 -15.48 -14.98
C THR A 60 -13.06 -15.51 -15.91
N GLU A 61 -14.20 -15.09 -15.40
CA GLU A 61 -15.44 -14.89 -16.14
C GLU A 61 -15.60 -13.39 -16.41
N THR A 62 -15.73 -13.03 -17.67
CA THR A 62 -15.84 -11.65 -18.14
C THR A 62 -17.20 -11.43 -18.79
N VAL A 63 -17.90 -10.38 -18.35
CA VAL A 63 -19.06 -9.80 -19.04
C VAL A 63 -18.71 -8.38 -19.42
N ASN A 64 -18.90 -8.01 -20.66
CA ASN A 64 -18.72 -6.63 -21.12
C ASN A 64 -19.87 -6.19 -22.02
N VAL A 65 -20.21 -4.91 -21.89
CA VAL A 65 -21.20 -4.22 -22.73
C VAL A 65 -20.59 -2.91 -23.19
N GLY A 66 -20.54 -2.70 -24.48
CA GLY A 66 -19.96 -1.50 -25.08
C GLY A 66 -20.93 -0.84 -26.06
N LEU A 67 -20.83 0.48 -26.13
CA LEU A 67 -21.56 1.32 -27.07
C LEU A 67 -20.58 2.21 -27.82
N ASP A 68 -20.56 2.10 -29.14
CA ASP A 68 -19.77 2.99 -30.00
C ASP A 68 -20.72 3.90 -30.75
N VAL A 69 -20.48 5.20 -30.71
CA VAL A 69 -21.24 6.25 -31.34
C VAL A 69 -20.34 7.13 -32.19
N SER A 70 -20.67 7.35 -33.45
CA SER A 70 -19.99 8.31 -34.31
C SER A 70 -21.04 9.27 -34.91
N VAL A 71 -20.71 10.56 -34.87
CA VAL A 71 -21.57 11.63 -35.36
C VAL A 71 -20.78 12.72 -36.08
N PHE A 72 -21.46 13.56 -36.82
CA PHE A 72 -20.93 14.72 -37.55
C PHE A 72 -19.87 14.33 -38.61
N GLY A 73 -20.15 13.28 -39.42
CA GLY A 73 -19.21 12.77 -40.41
C GLY A 73 -17.95 12.20 -39.74
N SER A 74 -18.14 11.45 -38.65
CA SER A 74 -17.09 10.84 -37.82
C SER A 74 -16.12 11.83 -37.18
N ARG A 75 -16.53 13.10 -37.05
CA ARG A 75 -15.72 14.11 -36.36
C ARG A 75 -15.79 13.96 -34.83
N LEU A 76 -16.78 13.26 -34.31
CA LEU A 76 -16.89 12.89 -32.91
C LEU A 76 -17.21 11.40 -32.82
N ASN A 77 -16.30 10.67 -32.16
CA ASN A 77 -16.46 9.26 -31.87
C ASN A 77 -16.40 9.06 -30.37
N VAL A 78 -17.37 8.38 -29.81
CA VAL A 78 -17.48 8.08 -28.37
C VAL A 78 -17.65 6.59 -28.19
N GLY A 79 -16.76 5.99 -27.42
CA GLY A 79 -16.87 4.60 -26.95
C GLY A 79 -17.12 4.60 -25.45
N ILE A 80 -18.10 3.82 -25.00
CA ILE A 80 -18.37 3.58 -23.59
C ILE A 80 -18.42 2.08 -23.38
N ASP A 81 -17.57 1.57 -22.50
CA ASP A 81 -17.50 0.17 -22.15
C ASP A 81 -17.75 -0.03 -20.66
N TRP A 82 -18.68 -0.90 -20.33
CA TRP A 82 -18.86 -1.43 -18.99
C TRP A 82 -18.39 -2.87 -18.95
N TYR A 83 -17.64 -3.23 -17.90
CA TYR A 83 -17.20 -4.61 -17.71
C TYR A 83 -17.39 -5.09 -16.27
N ASN A 84 -17.52 -6.40 -16.12
CA ASN A 84 -17.50 -7.09 -14.85
C ASN A 84 -16.71 -8.39 -14.99
N ASN A 85 -15.53 -8.42 -14.41
CA ASN A 85 -14.60 -9.55 -14.43
C ASN A 85 -14.58 -10.20 -13.05
N THR A 86 -14.85 -11.51 -12.99
CA THR A 86 -14.80 -12.27 -11.75
C THR A 86 -13.80 -13.40 -11.88
N SER A 87 -12.69 -13.31 -11.15
CA SER A 87 -11.68 -14.36 -11.03
C SER A 87 -12.01 -15.24 -9.83
N LYS A 88 -12.11 -16.53 -10.08
CA LYS A 88 -12.45 -17.58 -9.11
C LYS A 88 -11.33 -18.62 -9.04
N ASN A 89 -11.32 -19.39 -7.95
CA ASN A 89 -10.32 -20.45 -7.73
C ASN A 89 -8.89 -19.92 -7.79
N LEU A 90 -8.64 -18.74 -7.18
CA LEU A 90 -7.32 -18.13 -7.14
C LEU A 90 -6.32 -19.09 -6.49
N LEU A 91 -5.15 -19.23 -7.11
CA LEU A 91 -4.07 -20.09 -6.65
C LEU A 91 -3.26 -19.38 -5.57
N ILE A 92 -3.65 -19.60 -4.33
CA ILE A 92 -3.04 -18.94 -3.17
C ILE A 92 -2.18 -19.94 -2.39
N LYS A 93 -0.97 -19.51 -2.02
CA LYS A 93 -0.07 -20.26 -1.13
C LYS A 93 -0.48 -20.02 0.31
N ASN A 94 -1.32 -20.89 0.84
CA ASN A 94 -1.82 -20.79 2.20
C ASN A 94 -0.85 -21.39 3.22
N GLN A 95 -0.81 -20.81 4.41
CA GLN A 95 -0.19 -21.44 5.57
C GLN A 95 -1.10 -22.56 6.09
N ILE A 96 -0.50 -23.69 6.41
CA ILE A 96 -1.20 -24.83 6.99
C ILE A 96 -0.61 -25.18 8.36
N PRO A 97 -1.39 -25.85 9.25
CA PRO A 97 -0.90 -26.20 10.59
C PRO A 97 0.39 -27.00 10.52
N SER A 98 1.38 -26.62 11.32
CA SER A 98 2.69 -27.27 11.39
C SER A 98 2.60 -28.75 11.84
N SER A 99 1.51 -29.16 12.46
CA SER A 99 1.22 -30.58 12.78
C SER A 99 1.17 -31.49 11.56
N THR A 100 0.99 -30.93 10.35
CA THR A 100 1.07 -31.68 9.08
C THR A 100 2.50 -32.02 8.65
N GLY A 101 3.52 -31.45 9.30
CA GLY A 101 4.92 -31.53 8.88
C GLY A 101 5.32 -30.54 7.80
N TYR A 102 4.40 -29.72 7.32
CA TYR A 102 4.61 -28.70 6.28
C TYR A 102 4.18 -27.33 6.77
N THR A 103 4.62 -26.27 6.09
CA THR A 103 4.28 -24.91 6.48
C THR A 103 3.26 -24.25 5.55
N THR A 104 3.24 -24.67 4.27
CA THR A 104 2.40 -24.06 3.24
C THR A 104 1.85 -25.12 2.28
N GLN A 105 0.75 -24.77 1.61
CA GLN A 105 0.14 -25.52 0.51
C GLN A 105 -0.50 -24.57 -0.49
N TYR A 106 -0.35 -24.82 -1.80
CA TYR A 106 -1.15 -24.14 -2.81
C TYR A 106 -2.58 -24.67 -2.83
N GLN A 107 -3.53 -23.78 -2.82
CA GLN A 107 -4.97 -24.12 -2.83
C GLN A 107 -5.72 -23.18 -3.77
N ASN A 108 -6.73 -23.71 -4.43
CA ASN A 108 -7.67 -22.92 -5.24
C ASN A 108 -8.72 -22.28 -4.32
N VAL A 109 -8.37 -21.17 -3.72
CA VAL A 109 -9.23 -20.48 -2.77
C VAL A 109 -9.31 -19.00 -3.10
N GLY A 110 -10.43 -18.40 -2.75
CA GLY A 110 -10.62 -16.99 -2.98
C GLY A 110 -11.22 -16.66 -4.36
N SER A 111 -11.81 -15.50 -4.39
CA SER A 111 -12.36 -14.90 -5.59
C SER A 111 -12.35 -13.37 -5.50
N ILE A 112 -12.11 -12.73 -6.64
CA ILE A 112 -12.02 -11.28 -6.76
C ILE A 112 -12.88 -10.85 -7.94
N ARG A 113 -13.55 -9.72 -7.77
CA ARG A 113 -14.31 -9.08 -8.85
C ARG A 113 -13.72 -7.71 -9.14
N ASN A 114 -13.50 -7.44 -10.43
CA ASN A 114 -13.20 -6.12 -10.97
C ASN A 114 -14.34 -5.69 -11.88
N ARG A 115 -14.92 -4.53 -11.65
CA ARG A 115 -15.92 -3.93 -12.49
C ARG A 115 -15.62 -2.48 -12.75
N GLY A 116 -15.96 -2.01 -13.93
CA GLY A 116 -15.63 -0.65 -14.28
C GLY A 116 -16.39 -0.12 -15.47
N VAL A 117 -16.11 1.15 -15.72
CA VAL A 117 -16.57 1.86 -16.92
C VAL A 117 -15.35 2.53 -17.54
N GLU A 118 -15.24 2.40 -18.85
CA GLU A 118 -14.22 3.08 -19.66
C GLU A 118 -14.91 3.96 -20.68
N ILE A 119 -14.44 5.18 -20.83
CA ILE A 119 -14.97 6.15 -21.80
C ILE A 119 -13.81 6.62 -22.65
N VAL A 120 -13.98 6.55 -23.96
CA VAL A 120 -13.04 7.06 -24.95
C VAL A 120 -13.76 8.06 -25.84
N ILE A 121 -13.17 9.22 -26.04
CA ILE A 121 -13.70 10.29 -26.92
C ILE A 121 -12.58 10.69 -27.86
N ASN A 122 -12.83 10.50 -29.16
CA ASN A 122 -11.97 11.02 -30.22
C ASN A 122 -12.73 12.08 -31.00
N ALA A 123 -12.19 13.28 -31.10
CA ALA A 123 -12.86 14.38 -31.77
C ALA A 123 -11.90 15.19 -32.66
N THR A 124 -12.46 15.73 -33.72
CA THR A 124 -11.84 16.76 -34.55
C THR A 124 -12.72 18.01 -34.53
N PRO A 125 -12.65 18.83 -33.41
CA PRO A 125 -13.53 19.96 -33.24
C PRO A 125 -13.35 21.01 -34.34
N VAL A 126 -12.12 21.24 -34.78
CA VAL A 126 -11.78 22.20 -35.81
C VAL A 126 -11.02 21.55 -36.93
N ARG A 127 -11.49 21.72 -38.19
CA ARG A 127 -10.79 21.30 -39.39
C ARG A 127 -11.04 22.33 -40.49
N THR A 128 -10.00 23.09 -40.77
CA THR A 128 -9.98 24.06 -41.87
C THR A 128 -8.87 23.69 -42.87
N LYS A 129 -8.68 24.51 -43.94
CA LYS A 129 -7.64 24.28 -44.91
C LYS A 129 -6.23 24.34 -44.31
N ASP A 130 -6.00 25.26 -43.37
CA ASP A 130 -4.66 25.55 -42.83
C ASP A 130 -4.50 25.12 -41.36
N PHE A 131 -5.61 24.80 -40.66
CA PHE A 131 -5.59 24.45 -39.25
C PHE A 131 -6.52 23.25 -38.92
N THR A 132 -5.95 22.29 -38.23
CA THR A 132 -6.69 21.15 -37.67
C THR A 132 -6.40 21.02 -36.16
N TRP A 133 -7.45 20.85 -35.41
CA TRP A 133 -7.36 20.44 -33.99
C TRP A 133 -8.05 19.09 -33.84
N SER A 134 -7.30 18.08 -33.39
CA SER A 134 -7.84 16.80 -32.96
C SER A 134 -7.55 16.57 -31.48
N THR A 135 -8.47 15.91 -30.79
CA THR A 135 -8.36 15.64 -29.36
C THR A 135 -8.84 14.22 -29.06
N ASP A 136 -8.06 13.53 -28.24
CA ASP A 136 -8.37 12.17 -27.77
C ASP A 136 -8.38 12.21 -26.24
N PHE A 137 -9.50 11.83 -25.66
CA PHE A 137 -9.71 11.76 -24.22
C PHE A 137 -10.12 10.35 -23.84
N ASN A 138 -9.52 9.81 -22.77
CA ASN A 138 -9.97 8.57 -22.18
C ASN A 138 -10.02 8.69 -20.66
N VAL A 139 -10.97 8.00 -20.04
CA VAL A 139 -11.06 7.86 -18.59
C VAL A 139 -11.58 6.48 -18.23
N ALA A 140 -10.99 5.86 -17.23
CA ALA A 140 -11.35 4.55 -16.72
C ALA A 140 -11.63 4.60 -15.22
N PHE A 141 -12.75 4.07 -14.82
CA PHE A 141 -13.17 3.87 -13.43
C PHE A 141 -13.16 2.38 -13.15
N ASN A 142 -12.28 1.90 -12.28
CA ASN A 142 -12.23 0.49 -11.89
C ASN A 142 -12.49 0.35 -10.39
N ARG A 143 -13.27 -0.67 -10.02
CA ARG A 143 -13.52 -1.02 -8.62
C ARG A 143 -13.29 -2.51 -8.42
N SER A 144 -12.27 -2.82 -7.63
CA SER A 144 -12.02 -4.19 -7.18
C SER A 144 -12.85 -4.52 -5.95
N LYS A 145 -13.18 -5.78 -5.77
CA LYS A 145 -13.81 -6.30 -4.55
C LYS A 145 -13.38 -7.73 -4.32
N VAL A 146 -12.86 -8.01 -3.13
CA VAL A 146 -12.63 -9.37 -2.66
C VAL A 146 -13.97 -10.01 -2.33
N LEU A 147 -14.32 -11.10 -3.01
CA LEU A 147 -15.59 -11.81 -2.79
C LEU A 147 -15.45 -12.92 -1.78
N ASP A 148 -14.30 -13.60 -1.81
CA ASP A 148 -13.96 -14.69 -0.91
C ASP A 148 -12.44 -14.81 -0.80
N ILE A 149 -11.94 -15.31 0.34
CA ILE A 149 -10.51 -15.44 0.63
C ILE A 149 -10.10 -16.90 0.80
N TYR A 150 -10.95 -17.72 1.42
CA TYR A 150 -10.59 -19.08 1.84
C TYR A 150 -11.57 -20.16 1.38
N GLY A 151 -12.37 -19.92 0.34
CA GLY A 151 -13.36 -20.90 -0.12
C GLY A 151 -14.50 -21.16 0.86
N GLY A 152 -14.78 -20.19 1.73
CA GLY A 152 -15.87 -20.27 2.72
C GLY A 152 -15.55 -21.06 3.98
N SER A 153 -14.29 -21.50 4.17
CA SER A 153 -13.88 -22.36 5.30
C SER A 153 -13.09 -21.64 6.40
N SER A 154 -12.93 -20.34 6.34
CA SER A 154 -12.04 -19.58 7.23
C SER A 154 -12.75 -19.00 8.45
N GLU A 155 -12.08 -19.02 9.58
CA GLU A 155 -12.46 -18.30 10.79
C GLU A 155 -12.25 -16.79 10.71
N SER A 156 -11.47 -16.29 9.73
CA SER A 156 -11.24 -14.87 9.55
C SER A 156 -11.53 -14.40 8.13
N ASP A 157 -12.25 -13.28 8.03
CA ASP A 157 -12.62 -12.63 6.77
C ASP A 157 -11.51 -11.74 6.20
N TYR A 158 -10.29 -11.80 6.73
CA TYR A 158 -9.16 -11.02 6.25
C TYR A 158 -7.82 -11.70 6.53
N PHE A 159 -6.78 -11.30 5.79
CA PHE A 159 -5.38 -11.56 6.13
C PHE A 159 -4.53 -10.30 5.88
N ILE A 160 -3.36 -10.24 6.53
CA ILE A 160 -2.40 -9.18 6.38
C ILE A 160 -1.19 -9.75 5.64
N GLN A 161 -0.83 -9.10 4.54
CA GLN A 161 0.40 -9.38 3.81
C GLN A 161 1.41 -8.29 4.14
N ASP A 162 2.44 -8.63 4.92
CA ASP A 162 3.53 -7.71 5.20
C ASP A 162 4.58 -7.77 4.06
N TYR A 163 4.98 -6.60 3.58
CA TYR A 163 6.08 -6.44 2.64
C TYR A 163 7.33 -5.98 3.38
N GLU A 164 8.39 -6.80 3.34
CA GLU A 164 9.68 -6.55 4.02
C GLU A 164 9.54 -6.17 5.50
N SER A 165 8.53 -6.67 6.20
CA SER A 165 8.22 -6.36 7.60
C SER A 165 8.04 -4.85 7.89
N ARG A 166 7.77 -4.04 6.88
CA ARG A 166 7.69 -2.57 7.00
C ARG A 166 6.34 -2.00 6.64
N MET A 167 5.63 -2.63 5.71
CA MET A 167 4.33 -2.19 5.22
C MET A 167 3.37 -3.37 5.19
N GLY A 168 2.18 -3.20 5.74
CA GLY A 168 1.11 -4.18 5.66
C GLY A 168 0.09 -3.82 4.58
N PHE A 169 -0.38 -4.84 3.87
CA PHE A 169 -1.61 -4.77 3.08
C PHE A 169 -2.69 -5.57 3.78
N LYS A 170 -3.87 -4.98 3.92
CA LYS A 170 -5.04 -5.72 4.40
C LYS A 170 -5.85 -6.21 3.22
N ILE A 171 -6.07 -7.51 3.15
CA ILE A 171 -6.95 -8.14 2.18
C ILE A 171 -8.16 -8.67 2.95
N GLU A 172 -9.31 -8.06 2.72
CA GLU A 172 -10.52 -8.29 3.51
C GLU A 172 -11.70 -8.56 2.59
N LYS A 173 -12.49 -9.58 2.93
CA LYS A 173 -13.72 -9.92 2.22
C LYS A 173 -14.69 -8.74 2.19
N GLY A 174 -15.22 -8.45 1.02
CA GLY A 174 -16.13 -7.34 0.80
C GLY A 174 -15.47 -5.98 0.55
N LYS A 175 -14.14 -5.86 0.70
CA LYS A 175 -13.37 -4.63 0.53
C LYS A 175 -12.56 -4.65 -0.78
N PRO A 176 -12.06 -3.49 -1.25
CA PRO A 176 -11.17 -3.43 -2.41
C PRO A 176 -9.80 -4.01 -2.08
N LEU A 177 -9.05 -4.41 -3.12
CA LEU A 177 -7.63 -4.68 -3.02
C LEU A 177 -6.82 -3.38 -2.91
N GLY A 178 -5.57 -3.52 -2.40
CA GLY A 178 -4.62 -2.41 -2.33
C GLY A 178 -4.75 -1.53 -1.09
N GLN A 179 -5.46 -2.00 -0.06
CA GLN A 179 -5.58 -1.27 1.20
C GLN A 179 -4.24 -1.30 1.96
N PHE A 180 -3.64 -0.14 2.19
CA PHE A 180 -2.52 0.01 3.10
C PHE A 180 -2.99 -0.13 4.54
N TYR A 181 -2.26 -0.93 5.33
CA TYR A 181 -2.64 -1.27 6.69
C TYR A 181 -1.50 -0.95 7.65
N GLY A 182 -1.67 0.03 8.51
CA GLY A 182 -0.62 0.54 9.38
C GLY A 182 -1.14 1.32 10.57
N LEU A 183 -0.21 1.88 11.33
CA LEU A 183 -0.48 2.75 12.46
C LEU A 183 -0.82 4.16 11.97
N VAL A 184 -1.71 4.85 12.65
CA VAL A 184 -2.06 6.25 12.36
C VAL A 184 -1.07 7.16 13.08
N TYR A 185 -0.33 7.94 12.32
CA TYR A 185 0.60 8.94 12.84
C TYR A 185 -0.15 10.03 13.63
N ASP A 186 0.37 10.41 14.81
CA ASP A 186 -0.22 11.42 15.70
C ASP A 186 0.78 12.54 16.05
N GLY A 187 1.71 12.81 15.17
CA GLY A 187 2.76 13.82 15.39
C GLY A 187 3.99 13.27 16.14
N LEU A 188 4.73 14.20 16.71
CA LEU A 188 5.84 13.90 17.59
C LEU A 188 5.41 14.12 19.05
N TYR A 189 6.10 13.47 19.98
CA TYR A 189 6.00 13.90 21.37
C TYR A 189 6.65 15.28 21.50
N THR A 190 5.87 16.26 21.95
CA THR A 190 6.31 17.63 22.17
C THR A 190 6.72 17.85 23.63
N THR A 191 7.39 18.96 23.94
CA THR A 191 7.70 19.30 25.33
C THR A 191 6.44 19.43 26.20
N ALA A 192 5.29 19.74 25.59
CA ALA A 192 3.99 19.79 26.27
C ALA A 192 3.51 18.42 26.78
N ASP A 193 3.98 17.33 26.21
CA ASP A 193 3.60 15.96 26.62
C ASP A 193 4.36 15.50 27.90
N PHE A 194 5.35 16.26 28.38
CA PHE A 194 6.21 15.90 29.51
C PHE A 194 6.03 16.82 30.72
N ILE A 195 6.49 16.34 31.87
CA ILE A 195 6.62 17.09 33.11
C ILE A 195 8.10 17.18 33.47
N GLN A 196 8.59 18.39 33.74
CA GLN A 196 9.92 18.61 34.27
C GLN A 196 9.97 18.25 35.76
N ASN A 197 10.89 17.39 36.16
CA ASN A 197 11.14 17.03 37.55
C ASN A 197 12.08 18.04 38.21
N GLU A 198 12.11 18.06 39.56
CA GLU A 198 12.99 18.95 40.35
C GLU A 198 14.47 18.66 40.11
N ASP A 199 14.82 17.42 39.80
CA ASP A 199 16.19 17.01 39.49
C ASP A 199 16.66 17.36 38.07
N GLY A 200 15.84 18.10 37.31
CA GLY A 200 16.11 18.48 35.92
C GLY A 200 15.87 17.38 34.88
N THR A 201 15.41 16.21 35.29
CA THR A 201 14.90 15.19 34.34
C THR A 201 13.45 15.48 33.93
N TYR A 202 12.94 14.74 32.97
CA TYR A 202 11.52 14.83 32.60
C TYR A 202 10.87 13.45 32.52
N LYS A 203 9.56 13.40 32.65
CA LYS A 203 8.77 12.18 32.45
C LYS A 203 7.57 12.45 31.55
N LEU A 204 7.16 11.43 30.80
CA LEU A 204 5.93 11.49 30.02
C LEU A 204 4.72 11.60 30.94
N LYS A 205 3.81 12.52 30.68
CA LYS A 205 2.57 12.74 31.43
C LYS A 205 1.69 11.49 31.41
N ASP A 206 0.95 11.29 32.49
CA ASP A 206 -0.07 10.27 32.54
C ASP A 206 -1.19 10.59 31.52
N GLY A 207 -1.78 9.57 30.93
CA GLY A 207 -2.79 9.72 29.87
C GLY A 207 -2.24 9.93 28.46
N ILE A 208 -0.93 10.20 28.30
CA ILE A 208 -0.29 10.24 26.98
C ILE A 208 0.08 8.81 26.54
N ALA A 209 -0.32 8.44 25.33
CA ALA A 209 -0.06 7.10 24.79
C ALA A 209 1.43 6.85 24.55
N SER A 210 1.88 5.61 24.76
CA SER A 210 3.26 5.16 24.48
C SER A 210 3.24 3.78 23.84
N LEU A 211 4.39 3.32 23.30
CA LEU A 211 4.49 1.98 22.73
C LEU A 211 4.31 0.92 23.83
N LYS A 212 3.42 -0.05 23.58
CA LYS A 212 3.19 -1.19 24.48
C LYS A 212 4.47 -1.99 24.70
N GLY A 213 4.78 -2.25 25.98
CA GLY A 213 5.99 -2.99 26.38
C GLY A 213 7.28 -2.18 26.32
N PHE A 214 7.20 -0.89 25.98
CA PHE A 214 8.34 0.03 26.02
C PHE A 214 8.34 0.84 27.34
N ASP A 215 9.51 1.09 27.89
CA ASP A 215 9.62 1.90 29.11
C ASP A 215 9.25 3.36 28.82
N ARG A 216 8.18 3.85 29.43
CA ARG A 216 7.72 5.24 29.33
C ARG A 216 8.79 6.28 29.66
N LYS A 217 9.76 5.91 30.53
CA LYS A 217 10.91 6.78 30.88
C LYS A 217 11.90 6.98 29.73
N SER A 218 11.87 6.08 28.75
CA SER A 218 12.73 6.13 27.57
C SER A 218 12.14 6.94 26.41
N VAL A 219 10.88 7.38 26.53
CA VAL A 219 10.23 8.24 25.53
C VAL A 219 10.80 9.65 25.67
N LYS A 220 11.16 10.25 24.53
CA LYS A 220 11.79 11.58 24.48
C LYS A 220 10.94 12.55 23.65
N PRO A 221 11.00 13.86 23.95
CA PRO A 221 10.52 14.86 23.02
C PRO A 221 11.13 14.66 21.62
N GLY A 222 10.31 14.76 20.56
CA GLY A 222 10.73 14.49 19.20
C GLY A 222 10.63 13.03 18.75
N ASP A 223 10.30 12.09 19.63
CA ASP A 223 9.94 10.73 19.22
C ASP A 223 8.59 10.71 18.50
N VAL A 224 8.41 9.76 17.59
CA VAL A 224 7.17 9.62 16.83
C VAL A 224 6.06 9.07 17.72
N LYS A 225 4.88 9.69 17.64
CA LYS A 225 3.68 9.32 18.37
C LYS A 225 2.64 8.73 17.42
N TYR A 226 1.98 7.65 17.83
CA TYR A 226 0.87 7.02 17.11
C TYR A 226 -0.39 7.00 17.93
N LYS A 227 -1.54 6.98 17.26
CA LYS A 227 -2.85 6.88 17.92
C LYS A 227 -3.04 5.52 18.54
N ALA A 228 -3.45 5.49 19.82
CA ALA A 228 -3.89 4.30 20.53
C ALA A 228 -5.38 4.08 20.23
N LEU A 229 -5.70 3.27 19.23
CA LEU A 229 -7.06 3.05 18.74
C LEU A 229 -7.73 1.82 19.39
N SER A 230 -6.93 0.86 19.87
CA SER A 230 -7.41 -0.40 20.48
C SER A 230 -8.00 -0.23 21.88
N GLY A 231 -7.71 0.90 22.54
CA GLY A 231 -8.08 1.14 23.93
C GLY A 231 -7.25 0.34 24.94
N GLU A 232 -6.14 -0.27 24.51
CA GLU A 232 -5.22 -0.96 25.42
C GLU A 232 -4.53 0.02 26.37
N THR A 233 -4.26 -0.42 27.60
CA THR A 233 -3.57 0.37 28.64
C THR A 233 -2.40 -0.41 29.22
N ASP A 234 -1.42 0.32 29.80
CA ASP A 234 -0.37 -0.26 30.62
C ASP A 234 -0.89 -0.64 32.02
N ALA A 235 -0.02 -1.19 32.87
CA ALA A 235 -0.36 -1.58 34.24
C ALA A 235 -0.81 -0.40 35.13
N ASN A 236 -0.52 0.84 34.73
CA ASN A 236 -0.88 2.06 35.45
C ASN A 236 -2.12 2.75 34.85
N GLY A 237 -2.76 2.15 33.85
CA GLY A 237 -3.94 2.69 33.18
C GLY A 237 -3.64 3.72 32.09
N ASN A 238 -2.38 3.95 31.71
CA ASN A 238 -2.05 4.85 30.62
C ASN A 238 -2.30 4.18 29.25
N PRO A 239 -2.80 4.92 28.24
CA PRO A 239 -2.99 4.39 26.92
C PRO A 239 -1.67 3.86 26.34
N VAL A 240 -1.74 2.75 25.62
CA VAL A 240 -0.62 2.23 24.85
C VAL A 240 -1.03 1.93 23.43
N TRP A 241 -0.12 2.16 22.46
CA TRP A 241 -0.32 1.76 21.08
C TRP A 241 0.55 0.53 20.76
N SER A 242 0.07 -0.32 19.87
CA SER A 242 0.70 -1.57 19.48
C SER A 242 0.35 -1.93 18.04
N VAL A 243 0.74 -3.11 17.60
CA VAL A 243 0.30 -3.65 16.29
C VAL A 243 -1.22 -3.81 16.19
N ASN A 244 -1.93 -3.85 17.32
CA ASN A 244 -3.40 -3.95 17.38
C ASN A 244 -4.08 -2.62 17.02
N ASP A 245 -3.34 -1.51 16.98
CA ASP A 245 -3.85 -0.19 16.62
C ASP A 245 -3.73 0.09 15.11
N ARG A 246 -3.25 -0.89 14.33
CA ARG A 246 -3.23 -0.79 12.88
C ARG A 246 -4.64 -0.68 12.31
N THR A 247 -4.82 0.19 11.35
CA THR A 247 -6.06 0.36 10.59
C THR A 247 -5.75 0.56 9.10
N VAL A 248 -6.78 0.67 8.27
CA VAL A 248 -6.61 1.04 6.87
C VAL A 248 -6.27 2.52 6.82
N ILE A 249 -5.08 2.84 6.30
CA ILE A 249 -4.52 4.20 6.25
C ILE A 249 -4.49 4.77 4.83
N GLY A 250 -4.80 3.97 3.82
CA GLY A 250 -4.86 4.41 2.42
C GLY A 250 -5.19 3.28 1.47
N ASN A 251 -5.27 3.59 0.18
CA ASN A 251 -5.54 2.62 -0.88
C ASN A 251 -4.71 2.94 -2.13
N ALA A 252 -3.98 1.95 -2.64
CA ALA A 252 -3.20 2.06 -3.87
C ALA A 252 -4.05 2.11 -5.14
N SER A 253 -5.34 1.74 -5.08
CA SER A 253 -6.23 1.72 -6.24
C SER A 253 -6.80 3.13 -6.50
N PRO A 254 -6.61 3.70 -7.69
CA PRO A 254 -7.13 5.01 -8.01
C PRO A 254 -8.66 5.02 -8.13
N ASP A 255 -9.25 6.18 -7.92
CA ASP A 255 -10.65 6.43 -8.21
C ASP A 255 -10.93 6.43 -9.70
N PHE A 256 -10.03 7.04 -10.46
CA PHE A 256 -10.02 6.98 -11.91
C PHE A 256 -8.63 7.28 -12.48
N THR A 257 -8.39 6.75 -13.67
CA THR A 257 -7.18 7.03 -14.47
C THR A 257 -7.59 7.48 -15.84
N GLY A 258 -6.73 8.21 -16.54
CA GLY A 258 -7.03 8.60 -17.90
C GLY A 258 -5.90 9.35 -18.58
N GLY A 259 -6.19 9.75 -19.80
CA GLY A 259 -5.29 10.54 -20.61
C GLY A 259 -6.05 11.53 -21.49
N TRP A 260 -5.38 12.60 -21.84
CA TRP A 260 -5.89 13.60 -22.74
C TRP A 260 -4.78 14.04 -23.68
N ASN A 261 -4.97 13.78 -24.98
CA ASN A 261 -4.06 14.15 -26.04
C ASN A 261 -4.72 15.21 -26.92
N ASN A 262 -3.99 16.29 -27.23
CA ASN A 262 -4.40 17.31 -28.17
C ASN A 262 -3.34 17.49 -29.23
N THR A 263 -3.73 17.46 -30.49
CA THR A 263 -2.86 17.69 -31.61
C THR A 263 -3.38 18.87 -32.44
N PHE A 264 -2.53 19.86 -32.62
CA PHE A 264 -2.79 21.06 -33.39
C PHE A 264 -1.86 21.06 -34.59
N THR A 265 -2.40 21.09 -35.78
CA THR A 265 -1.62 21.20 -37.03
C THR A 265 -1.93 22.53 -37.72
N TYR A 266 -0.91 23.33 -38.01
CA TYR A 266 -1.06 24.61 -38.68
C TYR A 266 0.07 24.84 -39.72
N LYS A 267 -0.29 24.87 -41.01
CA LYS A 267 0.62 25.19 -42.11
C LYS A 267 1.96 24.44 -42.05
N GLY A 268 1.95 23.14 -41.74
CA GLY A 268 3.16 22.32 -41.66
C GLY A 268 3.86 22.33 -40.29
N PHE A 269 3.29 22.99 -39.29
CA PHE A 269 3.71 22.88 -37.89
C PHE A 269 2.74 22.00 -37.16
N ASP A 270 3.25 21.07 -36.33
CA ASP A 270 2.48 20.22 -35.48
C ASP A 270 2.87 20.45 -34.03
N LEU A 271 1.85 20.62 -33.15
CA LEU A 271 2.00 20.68 -31.70
C LEU A 271 1.14 19.60 -31.07
N THR A 272 1.75 18.70 -30.33
CA THR A 272 1.03 17.71 -29.54
C THR A 272 1.22 17.97 -28.06
N VAL A 273 0.12 18.05 -27.32
CA VAL A 273 0.09 18.17 -25.85
C VAL A 273 -0.57 16.94 -25.30
N PHE A 274 0.18 16.12 -24.57
CA PHE A 274 -0.30 14.91 -23.93
C PHE A 274 -0.27 15.05 -22.41
N MET A 275 -1.36 14.65 -21.76
CA MET A 275 -1.49 14.57 -20.31
C MET A 275 -2.01 13.20 -19.92
N ASN A 276 -1.46 12.62 -18.87
CA ASN A 276 -2.03 11.45 -18.21
C ASN A 276 -2.25 11.77 -16.74
N PHE A 277 -3.24 11.13 -16.13
CA PHE A 277 -3.59 11.35 -14.74
C PHE A 277 -4.04 10.06 -14.07
N SER A 278 -3.73 9.98 -12.78
CA SER A 278 -4.24 9.00 -11.84
C SER A 278 -4.69 9.76 -10.59
N VAL A 279 -5.92 9.55 -10.15
CA VAL A 279 -6.54 10.36 -9.11
C VAL A 279 -7.11 9.46 -8.03
N GLY A 280 -6.91 9.84 -6.76
CA GLY A 280 -7.50 9.19 -5.60
C GLY A 280 -6.74 7.97 -5.08
N ASN A 281 -5.57 7.65 -5.66
CA ASN A 281 -4.72 6.60 -5.13
C ASN A 281 -3.67 7.16 -4.17
N ASP A 282 -3.37 6.39 -3.14
CA ASP A 282 -2.25 6.64 -2.23
C ASP A 282 -1.00 5.94 -2.74
N VAL A 283 0.16 6.54 -2.49
CA VAL A 283 1.46 5.97 -2.85
C VAL A 283 2.32 5.84 -1.61
N PHE A 284 2.76 4.63 -1.31
CA PHE A 284 3.74 4.40 -0.25
C PHE A 284 5.15 4.72 -0.73
N ASN A 285 5.71 5.83 -0.26
CA ASN A 285 7.05 6.27 -0.63
C ASN A 285 8.12 5.68 0.30
N MET A 286 8.61 4.49 0.00
CA MET A 286 9.70 3.85 0.76
C MET A 286 11.02 4.63 0.70
N SER A 287 11.26 5.42 -0.32
CA SER A 287 12.46 6.24 -0.45
C SER A 287 12.55 7.27 0.67
N THR A 288 11.42 7.87 1.05
CA THR A 288 11.35 8.81 2.18
C THR A 288 11.84 8.14 3.46
N GLN A 289 11.40 6.91 3.75
CA GLN A 289 11.84 6.18 4.93
C GLN A 289 13.36 5.95 4.94
N ARG A 290 13.96 5.73 3.78
CA ARG A 290 15.41 5.50 3.65
C ARG A 290 16.22 6.78 3.83
N PHE A 291 15.75 7.92 3.30
CA PHE A 291 16.49 9.17 3.25
C PHE A 291 16.16 10.15 4.38
N VAL A 292 15.05 9.94 5.09
CA VAL A 292 14.60 10.72 6.26
C VAL A 292 14.73 9.91 7.55
N GLY A 293 14.99 8.61 7.47
CA GLY A 293 15.15 7.68 8.58
C GLY A 293 16.49 7.83 9.32
N PRO A 294 16.83 6.86 10.18
CA PRO A 294 18.04 6.91 10.99
C PRO A 294 19.28 7.11 10.12
N TYR A 295 20.13 8.03 10.55
CA TYR A 295 21.37 8.34 9.86
C TYR A 295 22.24 7.10 9.69
N LEU A 296 22.62 6.84 8.45
CA LEU A 296 23.64 5.85 8.10
C LEU A 296 24.86 6.60 7.57
N ALA A 297 26.04 6.31 8.15
CA ALA A 297 27.28 7.06 7.92
C ALA A 297 27.69 7.24 6.44
N ASN A 298 27.19 6.36 5.54
CA ASN A 298 27.54 6.35 4.12
C ASN A 298 26.35 6.69 3.20
N GLN A 299 25.31 7.33 3.71
CA GLN A 299 24.14 7.70 2.93
C GLN A 299 23.87 9.20 3.02
N ASN A 300 23.50 9.78 1.88
CA ASN A 300 22.98 11.14 1.85
C ASN A 300 21.55 11.17 2.37
N THR A 301 21.19 12.27 3.02
CA THR A 301 19.82 12.58 3.45
C THR A 301 19.24 13.68 2.58
N ILE A 302 17.91 13.83 2.60
CA ILE A 302 17.26 14.95 1.92
C ILE A 302 17.36 16.24 2.74
N SER A 303 17.16 17.39 2.09
CA SER A 303 17.26 18.72 2.70
C SER A 303 16.33 18.91 3.90
N ASP A 304 15.20 18.22 3.92
CA ASP A 304 14.21 18.29 5.00
C ASP A 304 14.78 17.87 6.36
N MET A 305 15.86 17.07 6.36
CA MET A 305 16.56 16.69 7.58
C MET A 305 17.23 17.88 8.30
N ALA A 306 17.39 19.03 7.63
CA ALA A 306 17.85 20.25 8.28
C ALA A 306 16.88 20.72 9.39
N ASN A 307 15.59 20.42 9.22
CA ASN A 307 14.52 20.82 10.14
C ASN A 307 14.16 19.73 11.17
N ARG A 308 14.99 18.71 11.37
CA ARG A 308 14.76 17.64 12.35
C ARG A 308 14.66 18.17 13.78
N TYR A 309 13.89 17.50 14.61
CA TYR A 309 13.86 17.77 16.03
C TYR A 309 15.28 17.57 16.63
N THR A 310 15.76 18.52 17.42
CA THR A 310 17.10 18.45 18.01
C THR A 310 17.04 18.37 19.54
N LEU A 311 17.76 17.40 20.08
CA LEU A 311 17.98 17.25 21.53
C LEU A 311 19.32 17.84 21.97
N ILE A 312 20.19 18.18 21.02
CA ILE A 312 21.54 18.68 21.30
C ILE A 312 21.49 20.20 21.43
N ASP A 313 21.85 20.70 22.61
CA ASP A 313 22.04 22.13 22.81
C ASP A 313 23.37 22.58 22.12
N PRO A 314 23.28 23.47 21.11
CA PRO A 314 24.47 23.93 20.40
C PRO A 314 25.46 24.72 21.26
N LEU A 315 25.05 25.26 22.42
CA LEU A 315 25.90 25.97 23.34
C LEU A 315 26.79 25.01 24.14
N THR A 316 26.28 23.84 24.47
CA THR A 316 26.99 22.86 25.30
C THR A 316 27.52 21.68 24.51
N GLY A 317 26.99 21.45 23.29
CA GLY A 317 27.27 20.28 22.47
C GLY A 317 26.74 18.96 23.07
N LYS A 318 25.88 19.05 24.10
CA LYS A 318 25.31 17.86 24.79
C LYS A 318 23.81 17.81 24.69
N GLU A 319 23.24 16.61 24.88
CA GLU A 319 21.81 16.42 25.00
C GLU A 319 21.29 17.20 26.22
N THR A 320 20.21 17.96 26.02
CA THR A 320 19.54 18.70 27.07
C THR A 320 18.25 18.02 27.51
N THR A 321 18.02 17.98 28.81
CA THR A 321 16.76 17.51 29.42
C THR A 321 15.85 18.64 29.89
N ASN A 322 16.27 19.90 29.71
CA ASN A 322 15.47 21.07 30.07
C ASN A 322 14.38 21.30 29.02
N LEU A 323 13.11 21.14 29.39
CA LEU A 323 11.97 21.24 28.46
C LEU A 323 11.82 22.64 27.86
N ALA A 324 12.06 23.70 28.64
CA ALA A 324 12.01 25.07 28.13
C ALA A 324 13.07 25.31 27.05
N ARG A 325 14.29 24.78 27.29
CA ARG A 325 15.37 24.87 26.31
C ARG A 325 15.07 24.06 25.05
N LEU A 326 14.48 22.87 25.19
CA LEU A 326 14.06 22.07 24.04
C LEU A 326 13.00 22.77 23.20
N ALA A 327 12.02 23.43 23.81
CA ALA A 327 11.03 24.23 23.10
C ALA A 327 11.66 25.41 22.32
N GLU A 328 12.67 26.07 22.89
CA GLU A 328 13.42 27.12 22.19
C GLU A 328 14.21 26.58 20.97
N LEU A 329 14.80 25.39 21.10
CA LEU A 329 15.60 24.76 20.05
C LEU A 329 14.72 24.21 18.92
N ASN A 330 13.46 23.92 19.18
CA ASN A 330 12.51 23.32 18.24
C ASN A 330 11.25 24.20 18.09
N PRO A 331 11.37 25.42 17.55
CA PRO A 331 10.24 26.30 17.39
C PRO A 331 9.21 25.69 16.42
N GLY A 332 7.95 25.65 16.84
CA GLY A 332 6.87 25.07 16.05
C GLY A 332 6.74 23.55 16.19
N GLU A 333 7.30 22.94 17.25
CA GLU A 333 7.12 21.51 17.55
C GLU A 333 5.65 21.07 17.58
N ASP A 334 4.74 21.99 17.95
CA ASP A 334 3.29 21.75 17.97
C ASP A 334 2.64 21.77 16.57
N ASN A 335 3.35 22.25 15.55
CA ASN A 335 2.81 22.37 14.19
C ASN A 335 2.90 21.10 13.38
N GLY A 336 3.17 19.96 14.01
CA GLY A 336 3.20 18.66 13.33
C GLY A 336 4.25 18.62 12.21
N SER A 337 5.37 19.33 12.36
CA SER A 337 6.47 19.23 11.42
C SER A 337 6.97 17.80 11.47
N ARG A 338 6.78 17.10 10.38
CA ARG A 338 6.94 15.66 10.10
C ARG A 338 8.40 15.22 10.15
N MET A 339 9.13 15.66 11.17
CA MET A 339 10.55 15.47 11.21
C MET A 339 10.92 14.36 12.13
N TRP A 340 11.58 13.41 11.55
CA TRP A 340 12.07 12.24 12.22
C TRP A 340 13.12 12.61 13.25
N ASN A 341 12.94 12.19 14.49
CA ASN A 341 14.00 12.16 15.46
C ASN A 341 15.07 11.16 15.00
N ILE A 342 16.34 11.51 15.10
CA ILE A 342 17.47 10.61 14.81
C ILE A 342 17.58 9.49 15.86
N SER A 343 16.75 9.48 16.91
CA SER A 343 16.77 8.38 17.87
C SER A 343 16.38 7.06 17.20
N SER A 344 17.10 6.03 17.55
CA SER A 344 17.22 4.71 16.91
C SER A 344 15.95 3.84 16.90
N ASN A 345 14.79 4.34 17.31
CA ASN A 345 13.58 3.52 17.52
C ASN A 345 12.50 3.62 16.45
N ASN A 346 12.82 4.24 15.30
CA ASN A 346 11.89 4.40 14.18
C ASN A 346 11.58 3.10 13.40
N LYS A 347 11.80 1.93 13.95
CA LYS A 347 11.55 0.64 13.27
C LYS A 347 10.10 0.42 12.83
N TYR A 348 9.17 1.26 13.24
CA TYR A 348 7.73 1.05 13.03
C TYR A 348 6.99 2.26 12.40
N ALA A 349 7.73 3.27 11.98
CA ALA A 349 7.12 4.43 11.35
C ALA A 349 6.69 4.13 9.91
N ILE A 350 5.45 3.80 9.73
CA ILE A 350 4.77 3.89 8.43
C ILE A 350 4.13 5.28 8.43
N SER A 351 4.71 6.21 7.67
CA SER A 351 4.08 7.51 7.47
C SER A 351 2.90 7.36 6.50
N ASP A 352 1.77 7.93 6.83
CA ASP A 352 0.61 8.09 5.95
C ASP A 352 0.82 9.29 5.04
N HIS A 353 1.79 9.30 4.14
CA HIS A 353 1.97 10.44 3.26
C HIS A 353 2.04 10.01 1.82
N SER A 354 0.94 10.28 1.18
CA SER A 354 0.84 10.57 -0.25
C SER A 354 1.57 11.85 -0.60
#